data_722e0bbccd4fe9c8598262d1f7e56bd5
#
_entry.id   722e0bbccd4fe9c8598262d1f7e56bd5
#
_cell.length_a   1.000
_cell.length_b   1.000
_cell.length_c   1.000
_cell.angle_alpha   90.00
_cell.angle_beta   90.00
_cell.angle_gamma   90.00
#
_symmetry.space_group_name_H-M   'P 1'
#
loop_
_entity.id
_entity.type
_entity.pdbx_description
1 polymer ?
#
loop_
_entity_poly.entity_id
_entity_poly.type
_entity_poly.pdbx_seq_one_letter_code
_entity_poly.pdbx_strand_id
1 'polypeptide(L)'
;EEASVVNLIATNMEKQNLVPAKFEGFVSWGNFSLIEKVVKSGMFYPIFITGLSGNGKTLMVEQVCAKLKKELIRVNITIETDEDDLLGGFRLVSGETKFVPGPVIEAMERGCTLLLDECDLGSNKLLALQPVLEGKGVYLKKINKWVTPKDGFNVMATANTKGKGSDDGRFIGTNILNEAFLERFAITMEQPYASPAVETKIVLGAMKKYGAEDNEFAKNLVTWAEVIRKTFYDGGVDEVISTRRLDHIVKAFA
;
A
#
# COMPACT_ATOMS: atom_id res chain seq x y z
N GLU A 1 -4.48 10.17 -39.69
CA GLU A 1 -4.86 8.97 -38.88
C GLU A 1 -3.66 8.52 -38.05
N GLU A 2 -3.25 9.35 -37.09
CA GLU A 2 -2.20 8.98 -36.15
C GLU A 2 -2.83 8.78 -34.76
N ALA A 3 -3.44 7.62 -34.56
CA ALA A 3 -3.63 7.14 -33.20
C ALA A 3 -2.24 6.77 -32.66
N SER A 4 -1.61 7.69 -31.93
CA SER A 4 -0.31 7.43 -31.34
C SER A 4 -0.40 6.21 -30.41
N VAL A 5 0.66 5.41 -30.35
CA VAL A 5 0.73 4.25 -29.44
C VAL A 5 0.53 4.66 -27.98
N VAL A 6 0.85 5.91 -27.62
CA VAL A 6 0.51 6.51 -26.32
C VAL A 6 -1.00 6.55 -26.12
N ASN A 7 -1.79 6.90 -27.13
CA ASN A 7 -3.25 6.82 -27.04
C ASN A 7 -3.73 5.37 -26.95
N LEU A 8 -3.04 4.41 -27.58
CA LEU A 8 -3.36 2.99 -27.47
C LEU A 8 -3.06 2.42 -26.08
N ILE A 9 -1.93 2.81 -25.47
CA ILE A 9 -1.61 2.40 -24.10
C ILE A 9 -2.57 3.09 -23.13
N ALA A 10 -2.78 4.38 -23.21
CA ALA A 10 -3.75 5.11 -22.40
C ALA A 10 -5.17 4.58 -22.60
N THR A 11 -5.59 4.29 -23.84
CA THR A 11 -6.91 3.75 -24.14
C THR A 11 -7.11 2.32 -23.58
N ASN A 12 -6.06 1.50 -23.57
CA ASN A 12 -6.11 0.17 -22.95
C ASN A 12 -6.13 0.25 -21.43
N MET A 13 -5.38 1.17 -20.83
CA MET A 13 -5.39 1.40 -19.37
C MET A 13 -6.71 2.03 -18.91
N GLU A 14 -7.30 2.94 -19.67
CA GLU A 14 -8.62 3.51 -19.37
C GLU A 14 -9.74 2.46 -19.37
N LYS A 15 -9.62 1.41 -20.18
CA LYS A 15 -10.60 0.32 -20.25
C LYS A 15 -10.40 -0.74 -19.16
N GLN A 16 -9.23 -0.81 -18.55
CA GLN A 16 -8.96 -1.79 -17.51
C GLN A 16 -9.62 -1.38 -16.20
N ASN A 17 -10.43 -2.27 -15.64
CA ASN A 17 -10.98 -2.10 -14.30
C ASN A 17 -9.89 -2.41 -13.25
N LEU A 18 -9.54 -1.41 -12.44
CA LEU A 18 -8.51 -1.50 -11.40
C LEU A 18 -9.09 -1.69 -9.99
N VAL A 19 -10.36 -2.10 -9.87
CA VAL A 19 -10.95 -2.49 -8.58
C VAL A 19 -10.27 -3.76 -8.10
N PRO A 20 -9.69 -3.76 -6.88
CA PRO A 20 -9.05 -4.95 -6.35
C PRO A 20 -10.03 -6.12 -6.19
N ALA A 21 -9.53 -7.32 -6.37
CA ALA A 21 -10.30 -8.53 -6.08
C ALA A 21 -10.61 -8.65 -4.58
N LYS A 22 -11.79 -9.14 -4.25
CA LYS A 22 -12.11 -9.48 -2.86
C LYS A 22 -11.27 -10.67 -2.43
N PHE A 23 -10.61 -10.53 -1.28
CA PHE A 23 -9.90 -11.63 -0.66
C PHE A 23 -10.89 -12.47 0.14
N GLU A 24 -11.07 -13.74 -0.26
CA GLU A 24 -11.96 -14.66 0.41
C GLU A 24 -11.44 -14.96 1.82
N GLY A 25 -12.33 -14.85 2.81
CA GLY A 25 -11.96 -15.03 4.22
C GLY A 25 -11.31 -13.80 4.86
N PHE A 26 -11.29 -12.65 4.19
CA PHE A 26 -10.81 -11.42 4.80
C PHE A 26 -11.63 -11.05 6.04
N VAL A 27 -10.91 -10.77 7.13
CA VAL A 27 -11.49 -10.28 8.38
C VAL A 27 -11.13 -8.81 8.55
N SER A 28 -12.14 -7.94 8.59
CA SER A 28 -11.93 -6.50 8.85
C SER A 28 -11.66 -6.26 10.33
N TRP A 29 -10.64 -5.46 10.64
CA TRP A 29 -10.27 -5.10 12.01
C TRP A 29 -9.41 -3.82 12.02
N GLY A 30 -9.09 -3.31 13.21
CA GLY A 30 -8.22 -2.15 13.38
C GLY A 30 -8.75 -0.90 12.66
N ASN A 31 -7.91 -0.30 11.82
CA ASN A 31 -8.20 0.94 11.13
C ASN A 31 -9.11 0.80 9.90
N PHE A 32 -9.59 -0.41 9.58
CA PHE A 32 -10.39 -0.68 8.39
C PHE A 32 -11.60 0.27 8.26
N SER A 33 -12.37 0.46 9.33
CA SER A 33 -13.57 1.29 9.27
C SER A 33 -13.27 2.77 9.05
N LEU A 34 -12.14 3.26 9.56
CA LEU A 34 -11.71 4.64 9.34
C LEU A 34 -11.29 4.86 7.88
N ILE A 35 -10.48 3.96 7.33
CA ILE A 35 -10.08 4.00 5.93
C ILE A 35 -11.29 3.87 5.01
N GLU A 36 -12.23 2.98 5.34
CA GLU A 36 -13.49 2.84 4.60
C GLU A 36 -14.28 4.15 4.54
N LYS A 37 -14.43 4.85 5.67
CA LYS A 37 -15.09 6.16 5.71
C LYS A 37 -14.41 7.18 4.81
N VAL A 38 -13.09 7.26 4.84
CA VAL A 38 -12.31 8.20 4.02
C VAL A 38 -12.48 7.88 2.53
N VAL A 39 -12.30 6.63 2.11
CA VAL A 39 -12.47 6.23 0.70
C VAL A 39 -13.89 6.44 0.22
N LYS A 40 -14.89 6.13 1.06
CA LYS A 40 -16.31 6.32 0.75
C LYS A 40 -16.67 7.78 0.58
N SER A 41 -16.07 8.68 1.35
CA SER A 41 -16.35 10.12 1.29
C SER A 41 -15.90 10.77 -0.01
N GLY A 42 -14.91 10.19 -0.70
CA GLY A 42 -14.27 10.77 -1.87
C GLY A 42 -13.43 12.03 -1.56
N MET A 43 -13.27 12.37 -0.28
CA MET A 43 -12.43 13.51 0.12
C MET A 43 -10.95 13.21 -0.12
N PHE A 44 -10.22 14.25 -0.52
CA PHE A 44 -8.76 14.20 -0.48
C PHE A 44 -8.29 14.31 0.98
N TYR A 45 -7.80 13.20 1.50
CA TYR A 45 -7.34 13.07 2.89
C TYR A 45 -6.21 12.06 2.95
N PRO A 46 -4.96 12.48 2.68
CA PRO A 46 -3.81 11.58 2.64
C PRO A 46 -3.55 10.91 3.99
N ILE A 47 -3.33 9.58 3.97
CA ILE A 47 -3.14 8.75 5.16
C ILE A 47 -1.79 8.06 5.09
N PHE A 48 -1.00 8.16 6.16
CA PHE A 48 0.24 7.43 6.34
C PHE A 48 0.03 6.30 7.36
N ILE A 49 0.22 5.05 6.93
CA ILE A 49 -0.07 3.85 7.74
C ILE A 49 1.24 3.18 8.10
N THR A 50 1.56 3.13 9.39
CA THR A 50 2.76 2.49 9.91
C THR A 50 2.43 1.18 10.62
N GLY A 51 3.43 0.38 10.88
CA GLY A 51 3.33 -0.87 11.63
C GLY A 51 4.26 -1.95 11.10
N LEU A 52 4.45 -3.01 11.87
CA LEU A 52 5.35 -4.09 11.52
C LEU A 52 4.98 -4.78 10.20
N SER A 53 5.96 -5.41 9.56
CA SER A 53 5.76 -6.12 8.30
C SER A 53 4.77 -7.28 8.46
N GLY A 54 3.98 -7.54 7.41
CA GLY A 54 3.05 -8.68 7.36
C GLY A 54 1.87 -8.60 8.32
N ASN A 55 1.51 -7.41 8.82
CA ASN A 55 0.34 -7.17 9.67
C ASN A 55 -0.93 -6.77 8.89
N GLY A 56 -0.89 -6.80 7.56
CA GLY A 56 -2.06 -6.56 6.71
C GLY A 56 -2.33 -5.11 6.34
N LYS A 57 -1.40 -4.16 6.51
CA LYS A 57 -1.58 -2.74 6.13
C LYS A 57 -2.05 -2.57 4.69
N THR A 58 -1.30 -3.10 3.76
CA THR A 58 -1.56 -3.02 2.32
C THR A 58 -2.87 -3.73 1.96
N LEU A 59 -3.06 -4.95 2.45
CA LEU A 59 -4.28 -5.73 2.22
C LEU A 59 -5.53 -5.02 2.75
N MET A 60 -5.44 -4.32 3.87
CA MET A 60 -6.55 -3.54 4.43
C MET A 60 -7.01 -2.47 3.44
N VAL A 61 -6.11 -1.70 2.86
CA VAL A 61 -6.44 -0.67 1.86
C VAL A 61 -7.04 -1.29 0.61
N GLU A 62 -6.44 -2.36 0.10
CA GLU A 62 -6.95 -3.11 -1.05
C GLU A 62 -8.38 -3.62 -0.81
N GLN A 63 -8.65 -4.20 0.37
CA GLN A 63 -9.97 -4.75 0.69
C GLN A 63 -11.03 -3.68 0.98
N VAL A 64 -10.65 -2.51 1.47
CA VAL A 64 -11.56 -1.35 1.52
C VAL A 64 -11.99 -0.96 0.11
N CYS A 65 -11.05 -0.81 -0.81
CA CYS A 65 -11.35 -0.46 -2.20
C CYS A 65 -12.20 -1.55 -2.88
N ALA A 66 -11.87 -2.83 -2.67
CA ALA A 66 -12.65 -3.96 -3.18
C ALA A 66 -14.10 -3.95 -2.67
N LYS A 67 -14.30 -3.72 -1.36
CA LYS A 67 -15.62 -3.63 -0.74
C LYS A 67 -16.46 -2.50 -1.33
N LEU A 68 -15.85 -1.34 -1.53
CA LEU A 68 -16.51 -0.15 -2.05
C LEU A 68 -16.58 -0.11 -3.58
N LYS A 69 -16.01 -1.10 -4.28
CA LYS A 69 -15.90 -1.15 -5.75
C LYS A 69 -15.23 0.12 -6.30
N LYS A 70 -14.17 0.57 -5.63
CA LYS A 70 -13.35 1.71 -6.02
C LYS A 70 -12.03 1.21 -6.60
N GLU A 71 -11.55 1.91 -7.62
CA GLU A 71 -10.26 1.61 -8.22
C GLU A 71 -9.10 1.95 -7.28
N LEU A 72 -8.04 1.18 -7.37
CA LEU A 72 -6.80 1.36 -6.63
C LEU A 72 -5.60 1.19 -7.55
N ILE A 73 -4.67 2.11 -7.49
CA ILE A 73 -3.34 1.95 -8.10
C ILE A 73 -2.33 1.82 -6.97
N ARG A 74 -1.61 0.70 -6.96
CA ARG A 74 -0.54 0.41 -6.00
C ARG A 74 0.82 0.58 -6.66
N VAL A 75 1.71 1.27 -5.97
CA VAL A 75 3.11 1.44 -6.35
C VAL A 75 3.99 0.96 -5.22
N ASN A 76 4.81 -0.05 -5.46
CA ASN A 76 5.84 -0.47 -4.51
C ASN A 76 7.02 0.50 -4.61
N ILE A 77 7.33 1.16 -3.52
CA ILE A 77 8.44 2.09 -3.43
C ILE A 77 9.72 1.32 -3.12
N THR A 78 10.78 1.69 -3.80
CA THR A 78 12.14 1.18 -3.57
C THR A 78 13.11 2.34 -3.53
N ILE A 79 14.36 2.10 -3.15
CA ILE A 79 15.40 3.12 -3.13
C ILE A 79 15.67 3.72 -4.52
N GLU A 80 15.43 2.93 -5.58
CA GLU A 80 15.62 3.34 -6.97
C GLU A 80 14.42 4.13 -7.54
N THR A 81 13.26 4.07 -6.89
CA THR A 81 12.05 4.75 -7.35
C THR A 81 12.30 6.25 -7.50
N ASP A 82 12.03 6.76 -8.68
CA ASP A 82 12.27 8.16 -9.04
C ASP A 82 11.03 8.86 -9.63
N GLU A 83 11.21 10.13 -10.04
CA GLU A 83 10.16 10.94 -10.64
C GLU A 83 9.62 10.32 -11.95
N ASP A 84 10.49 9.70 -12.75
CA ASP A 84 10.08 9.06 -14.01
C ASP A 84 9.22 7.82 -13.77
N ASP A 85 9.51 7.07 -12.72
CA ASP A 85 8.71 5.92 -12.33
C ASP A 85 7.33 6.32 -11.82
N LEU A 86 7.24 7.46 -11.11
CA LEU A 86 6.03 7.90 -10.44
C LEU A 86 5.15 8.78 -11.34
N LEU A 87 5.72 9.81 -11.98
CA LEU A 87 5.00 10.79 -12.78
C LEU A 87 5.00 10.46 -14.27
N GLY A 88 5.98 9.71 -14.72
CA GLY A 88 6.14 9.34 -16.12
C GLY A 88 7.39 9.90 -16.77
N GLY A 89 7.79 9.28 -17.84
CA GLY A 89 9.00 9.62 -18.56
C GLY A 89 8.96 9.19 -20.01
N PHE A 90 9.99 9.58 -20.76
CA PHE A 90 10.14 9.15 -22.14
C PHE A 90 10.55 7.67 -22.20
N ARG A 91 9.89 6.93 -23.07
CA ARG A 91 10.16 5.51 -23.35
C ARG A 91 10.22 5.29 -24.86
N LEU A 92 11.02 4.33 -25.28
CA LEU A 92 11.04 3.87 -26.66
C LEU A 92 9.84 2.93 -26.88
N VAL A 93 8.87 3.36 -27.66
CA VAL A 93 7.64 2.61 -27.98
C VAL A 93 7.54 2.46 -29.48
N SER A 94 7.61 1.24 -29.99
CA SER A 94 7.55 0.93 -31.42
C SER A 94 8.52 1.75 -32.30
N GLY A 95 9.76 1.96 -31.79
CA GLY A 95 10.80 2.71 -32.49
C GLY A 95 10.74 4.23 -32.35
N GLU A 96 9.76 4.78 -31.64
CA GLU A 96 9.61 6.22 -31.38
C GLU A 96 9.75 6.52 -29.89
N THR A 97 10.36 7.67 -29.59
CA THR A 97 10.44 8.16 -28.21
C THR A 97 9.12 8.85 -27.84
N LYS A 98 8.39 8.27 -26.88
CA LYS A 98 7.09 8.79 -26.41
C LYS A 98 7.09 8.99 -24.91
N PHE A 99 6.36 10.00 -24.43
CA PHE A 99 6.12 10.17 -23.00
C PHE A 99 5.05 9.17 -22.55
N VAL A 100 5.38 8.38 -21.54
CA VAL A 100 4.45 7.42 -20.91
C VAL A 100 4.13 7.93 -19.51
N PRO A 101 2.85 8.25 -19.21
CA PRO A 101 2.44 8.65 -17.86
C PRO A 101 2.74 7.57 -16.83
N GLY A 102 3.15 8.00 -15.63
CA GLY A 102 3.36 7.10 -14.51
C GLY A 102 2.07 6.82 -13.72
N PRO A 103 2.14 5.89 -12.76
CA PRO A 103 0.98 5.45 -11.98
C PRO A 103 0.35 6.58 -11.14
N VAL A 104 1.12 7.55 -10.70
CA VAL A 104 0.61 8.72 -9.96
C VAL A 104 -0.30 9.56 -10.86
N ILE A 105 0.15 9.84 -12.08
CA ILE A 105 -0.62 10.59 -13.06
C ILE A 105 -1.90 9.84 -13.45
N GLU A 106 -1.80 8.53 -13.64
CA GLU A 106 -2.97 7.69 -13.93
C GLU A 106 -3.99 7.74 -12.78
N ALA A 107 -3.54 7.63 -11.52
CA ALA A 107 -4.43 7.72 -10.37
C ALA A 107 -5.12 9.07 -10.28
N MET A 108 -4.41 10.17 -10.53
CA MET A 108 -4.96 11.52 -10.57
C MET A 108 -6.03 11.66 -11.67
N GLU A 109 -5.75 11.17 -12.88
CA GLU A 109 -6.66 11.26 -14.04
C GLU A 109 -7.88 10.36 -13.88
N ARG A 110 -7.77 9.22 -13.19
CA ARG A 110 -8.91 8.34 -12.85
C ARG A 110 -9.74 8.84 -11.68
N GLY A 111 -9.16 9.64 -10.78
CA GLY A 111 -9.81 10.03 -9.52
C GLY A 111 -9.93 8.85 -8.55
N CYS A 112 -8.91 8.02 -8.45
CA CYS A 112 -8.90 6.83 -7.61
C CYS A 112 -7.88 6.91 -6.46
N THR A 113 -7.86 5.89 -5.60
CA THR A 113 -6.88 5.79 -4.53
C THR A 113 -5.53 5.36 -5.08
N LEU A 114 -4.49 6.14 -4.78
CA LEU A 114 -3.08 5.80 -4.98
C LEU A 114 -2.52 5.23 -3.67
N LEU A 115 -1.96 4.04 -3.71
CA LEU A 115 -1.28 3.40 -2.58
C LEU A 115 0.22 3.34 -2.84
N LEU A 116 0.98 4.13 -2.09
CA LEU A 116 2.44 4.10 -2.06
C LEU A 116 2.88 3.10 -0.99
N ASP A 117 3.27 1.91 -1.42
CA ASP A 117 3.60 0.81 -0.51
C ASP A 117 5.08 0.81 -0.17
N GLU A 118 5.40 0.59 1.11
CA GLU A 118 6.77 0.57 1.64
C GLU A 118 7.54 1.88 1.43
N CYS A 119 6.90 3.03 1.71
CA CYS A 119 7.49 4.36 1.51
C CYS A 119 8.81 4.58 2.22
N ASP A 120 9.04 3.92 3.35
CA ASP A 120 10.29 3.98 4.13
C ASP A 120 11.49 3.32 3.45
N LEU A 121 11.29 2.62 2.34
CA LEU A 121 12.38 2.17 1.45
C LEU A 121 12.80 3.25 0.44
N GLY A 122 11.98 4.29 0.27
CA GLY A 122 12.20 5.35 -0.71
C GLY A 122 13.34 6.31 -0.34
N SER A 123 13.76 7.08 -1.31
CA SER A 123 14.78 8.13 -1.16
C SER A 123 14.13 9.52 -1.17
N ASN A 124 14.94 10.58 -1.06
CA ASN A 124 14.50 11.97 -1.22
C ASN A 124 13.85 12.28 -2.58
N LYS A 125 13.96 11.38 -3.57
CA LYS A 125 13.28 11.50 -4.86
C LYS A 125 11.74 11.52 -4.69
N LEU A 126 11.20 10.98 -3.59
CA LEU A 126 9.77 11.05 -3.26
C LEU A 126 9.27 12.48 -3.03
N LEU A 127 10.15 13.46 -2.83
CA LEU A 127 9.77 14.88 -2.74
C LEU A 127 9.09 15.41 -4.00
N ALA A 128 9.28 14.75 -5.15
CA ALA A 128 8.53 15.07 -6.36
C ALA A 128 7.01 14.92 -6.19
N LEU A 129 6.55 14.16 -5.19
CA LEU A 129 5.13 13.97 -4.87
C LEU A 129 4.53 15.06 -3.96
N GLN A 130 5.31 16.04 -3.51
CA GLN A 130 4.79 17.09 -2.62
C GLN A 130 3.52 17.77 -3.13
N PRO A 131 3.44 18.25 -4.40
CA PRO A 131 2.22 18.86 -4.91
C PRO A 131 1.03 17.88 -4.94
N VAL A 132 1.31 16.62 -5.22
CA VAL A 132 0.30 15.54 -5.27
C VAL A 132 -0.29 15.31 -3.87
N LEU A 133 0.55 15.29 -2.82
CA LEU A 133 0.12 15.13 -1.42
C LEU A 133 -0.62 16.35 -0.87
N GLU A 134 -0.53 17.49 -1.53
CA GLU A 134 -1.32 18.70 -1.22
C GLU A 134 -2.67 18.73 -1.97
N GLY A 135 -2.98 17.72 -2.78
CA GLY A 135 -4.19 17.68 -3.60
C GLY A 135 -4.18 18.67 -4.75
N LYS A 136 -3.01 19.19 -5.07
CA LYS A 136 -2.83 20.17 -6.16
C LYS A 136 -2.45 19.46 -7.46
N GLY A 137 -2.58 20.20 -8.57
CA GLY A 137 -2.06 19.75 -9.85
C GLY A 137 -0.53 19.67 -9.86
N VAL A 138 0.00 18.83 -10.71
CA VAL A 138 1.43 18.68 -10.96
C VAL A 138 1.76 19.10 -12.38
N TYR A 139 2.86 19.83 -12.53
CA TYR A 139 3.35 20.25 -13.82
C TYR A 139 4.40 19.27 -14.33
N LEU A 140 4.06 18.59 -15.42
CA LEU A 140 4.95 17.66 -16.10
C LEU A 140 5.89 18.42 -17.03
N LYS A 141 7.06 18.81 -16.52
CA LYS A 141 8.05 19.62 -17.22
C LYS A 141 8.46 19.05 -18.58
N LYS A 142 8.57 17.72 -18.67
CA LYS A 142 9.01 17.02 -19.89
C LYS A 142 8.10 17.18 -21.07
N ILE A 143 6.82 17.41 -20.84
CA ILE A 143 5.79 17.55 -21.89
C ILE A 143 5.02 18.86 -21.77
N ASN A 144 5.44 19.74 -20.87
CA ASN A 144 4.85 21.07 -20.69
C ASN A 144 3.34 21.02 -20.41
N LYS A 145 2.89 20.09 -19.54
CA LYS A 145 1.47 19.83 -19.27
C LYS A 145 1.17 19.87 -17.78
N TRP A 146 0.08 20.55 -17.41
CA TRP A 146 -0.52 20.44 -16.08
C TRP A 146 -1.45 19.24 -16.00
N VAL A 147 -1.37 18.48 -14.91
CA VAL A 147 -2.33 17.44 -14.56
C VAL A 147 -2.98 17.80 -13.22
N THR A 148 -4.29 17.89 -13.22
CA THR A 148 -5.08 18.18 -12.01
C THR A 148 -5.80 16.91 -11.58
N PRO A 149 -5.83 16.56 -10.28
CA PRO A 149 -6.51 15.38 -9.82
C PRO A 149 -8.03 15.50 -10.02
N LYS A 150 -8.66 14.44 -10.48
CA LYS A 150 -10.11 14.31 -10.52
C LYS A 150 -10.68 14.00 -9.15
N ASP A 151 -11.97 14.26 -8.99
CA ASP A 151 -12.70 13.95 -7.76
C ASP A 151 -12.57 12.47 -7.38
N GLY A 152 -12.38 12.20 -6.10
CA GLY A 152 -12.16 10.86 -5.57
C GLY A 152 -10.68 10.45 -5.48
N PHE A 153 -9.76 11.21 -6.11
CA PHE A 153 -8.34 10.97 -5.92
C PHE A 153 -7.92 11.14 -4.47
N ASN A 154 -7.17 10.19 -3.96
CA ASN A 154 -6.55 10.26 -2.63
C ASN A 154 -5.26 9.47 -2.60
N VAL A 155 -4.38 9.76 -1.63
CA VAL A 155 -3.10 9.09 -1.45
C VAL A 155 -3.07 8.39 -0.10
N MET A 156 -2.70 7.13 -0.10
CA MET A 156 -2.35 6.38 1.10
C MET A 156 -0.92 5.86 0.96
N ALA A 157 -0.20 5.86 2.06
CA ALA A 157 1.17 5.33 2.09
C ALA A 157 1.30 4.31 3.22
N THR A 158 2.08 3.27 3.00
CA THR A 158 2.44 2.31 4.05
C THR A 158 3.93 2.37 4.34
N ALA A 159 4.30 2.08 5.57
CA ALA A 159 5.68 1.98 6.00
C ALA A 159 5.82 0.97 7.16
N ASN A 160 6.98 0.37 7.29
CA ASN A 160 7.29 -0.51 8.42
C ASN A 160 7.79 0.30 9.63
N THR A 161 8.23 1.52 9.40
CA THR A 161 8.65 2.49 10.42
C THR A 161 7.74 3.72 10.39
N LYS A 162 7.89 4.60 11.38
CA LYS A 162 7.19 5.90 11.40
C LYS A 162 7.84 6.96 10.50
N GLY A 163 8.66 6.54 9.53
CA GLY A 163 9.40 7.43 8.64
C GLY A 163 10.71 7.97 9.23
N LYS A 164 11.10 7.51 10.41
CA LYS A 164 12.32 7.91 11.11
C LYS A 164 13.51 6.96 10.90
N GLY A 165 13.34 5.95 10.02
CA GLY A 165 14.33 4.89 9.84
C GLY A 165 14.33 3.90 11.02
N SER A 166 15.39 3.09 11.10
CA SER A 166 15.59 2.13 12.17
C SER A 166 16.93 2.38 12.87
N ASP A 167 16.87 2.98 14.05
CA ASP A 167 18.07 3.24 14.87
C ASP A 167 18.63 1.94 15.49
N ASP A 168 17.81 0.91 15.61
CA ASP A 168 18.15 -0.38 16.23
C ASP A 168 18.47 -1.51 15.23
N GLY A 169 18.52 -1.18 13.93
CA GLY A 169 18.81 -2.13 12.85
C GLY A 169 17.74 -3.19 12.56
N ARG A 170 16.59 -3.13 13.24
CA ARG A 170 15.50 -4.11 13.09
C ARG A 170 14.80 -4.06 11.73
N PHE A 171 14.90 -2.91 11.03
CA PHE A 171 14.28 -2.68 9.73
C PHE A 171 15.37 -2.35 8.70
N ILE A 172 15.97 -3.39 8.13
CA ILE A 172 17.03 -3.26 7.14
C ILE A 172 16.51 -2.53 5.89
N GLY A 173 17.29 -1.56 5.42
CA GLY A 173 16.98 -0.81 4.18
C GLY A 173 15.97 0.31 4.34
N THR A 174 15.42 0.55 5.54
CA THR A 174 14.54 1.71 5.76
C THR A 174 15.33 3.01 5.84
N ASN A 175 14.78 4.05 5.24
CA ASN A 175 15.36 5.39 5.23
C ASN A 175 14.57 6.34 6.13
N ILE A 176 15.25 7.41 6.56
CA ILE A 176 14.58 8.54 7.20
C ILE A 176 13.86 9.31 6.09
N LEU A 177 12.53 9.31 6.12
CA LEU A 177 11.74 10.12 5.20
C LEU A 177 11.85 11.60 5.54
N ASN A 178 11.86 12.43 4.52
CA ASN A 178 11.88 13.87 4.69
C ASN A 178 10.65 14.33 5.49
N GLU A 179 10.85 15.16 6.50
CA GLU A 179 9.80 15.69 7.37
C GLU A 179 8.72 16.43 6.56
N ALA A 180 9.14 17.22 5.56
CA ALA A 180 8.22 17.91 4.68
C ALA A 180 7.33 16.97 3.85
N PHE A 181 7.78 15.75 3.56
CA PHE A 181 6.96 14.70 2.95
C PHE A 181 5.94 14.15 3.93
N LEU A 182 6.37 13.85 5.16
CA LEU A 182 5.52 13.27 6.21
C LEU A 182 4.43 14.24 6.68
N GLU A 183 4.74 15.52 6.82
CA GLU A 183 3.80 16.56 7.27
C GLU A 183 2.62 16.78 6.30
N ARG A 184 2.75 16.35 5.04
CA ARG A 184 1.67 16.46 4.06
C ARG A 184 0.60 15.38 4.17
N PHE A 185 0.83 14.35 4.98
CA PHE A 185 -0.22 13.40 5.31
C PHE A 185 -1.12 13.98 6.40
N ALA A 186 -2.43 13.96 6.16
CA ALA A 186 -3.42 14.51 7.08
C ALA A 186 -3.46 13.77 8.42
N ILE A 187 -3.15 12.46 8.39
CA ILE A 187 -3.05 11.61 9.57
C ILE A 187 -1.99 10.52 9.38
N THR A 188 -1.26 10.25 10.45
CA THR A 188 -0.44 9.05 10.60
C THR A 188 -1.12 8.11 11.57
N MET A 189 -1.38 6.88 11.14
CA MET A 189 -1.98 5.86 11.98
C MET A 189 -1.08 4.63 12.08
N GLU A 190 -1.07 4.03 13.24
CA GLU A 190 -0.39 2.76 13.47
C GLU A 190 -1.37 1.59 13.32
N GLN A 191 -0.97 0.60 12.53
CA GLN A 191 -1.66 -0.67 12.41
C GLN A 191 -0.88 -1.71 13.22
N PRO A 192 -1.35 -2.12 14.39
CA PRO A 192 -0.74 -3.20 15.15
C PRO A 192 -1.02 -4.55 14.50
N TYR A 193 -0.52 -5.64 15.06
CA TYR A 193 -1.07 -6.96 14.75
C TYR A 193 -2.49 -7.10 15.29
N ALA A 194 -3.28 -7.96 14.66
CA ALA A 194 -4.64 -8.25 15.10
C ALA A 194 -4.66 -8.81 16.54
N SER A 195 -5.74 -8.54 17.26
CA SER A 195 -5.96 -9.19 18.56
C SER A 195 -6.00 -10.71 18.41
N PRO A 196 -5.66 -11.49 19.45
CA PRO A 196 -5.68 -12.95 19.38
C PRO A 196 -6.99 -13.52 18.86
N ALA A 197 -8.12 -12.96 19.29
CA ALA A 197 -9.44 -13.37 18.84
C ALA A 197 -9.67 -13.14 17.34
N VAL A 198 -9.21 -12.01 16.82
CA VAL A 198 -9.30 -11.68 15.38
C VAL A 198 -8.30 -12.53 14.59
N GLU A 199 -7.08 -12.66 15.07
CA GLU A 199 -6.05 -13.43 14.39
C GLU A 199 -6.40 -14.93 14.32
N THR A 200 -7.01 -15.47 15.37
CA THR A 200 -7.56 -16.84 15.35
C THR A 200 -8.61 -17.02 14.25
N LYS A 201 -9.49 -16.03 14.04
CA LYS A 201 -10.44 -16.06 12.90
C LYS A 201 -9.74 -16.04 11.56
N ILE A 202 -8.68 -15.25 11.41
CA ILE A 202 -7.87 -15.18 10.18
C ILE A 202 -7.23 -16.54 9.93
N VAL A 203 -6.59 -17.12 10.92
CA VAL A 203 -5.94 -18.45 10.85
C VAL A 203 -6.95 -19.55 10.49
N LEU A 204 -8.10 -19.59 11.18
CA LEU A 204 -9.16 -20.54 10.86
C LEU A 204 -9.73 -20.37 9.45
N GLY A 205 -9.88 -19.12 8.97
CA GLY A 205 -10.28 -18.84 7.60
C GLY A 205 -9.27 -19.38 6.58
N ALA A 206 -7.97 -19.23 6.86
CA ALA A 206 -6.92 -19.82 6.04
C ALA A 206 -6.95 -21.35 6.09
N MET A 207 -7.10 -21.96 7.27
CA MET A 207 -7.21 -23.42 7.43
C MET A 207 -8.39 -23.99 6.65
N LYS A 208 -9.55 -23.32 6.71
CA LYS A 208 -10.74 -23.71 5.94
C LYS A 208 -10.46 -23.71 4.43
N LYS A 209 -9.77 -22.68 3.95
CA LYS A 209 -9.38 -22.57 2.53
C LYS A 209 -8.51 -23.76 2.08
N TYR A 210 -7.66 -24.26 2.97
CA TYR A 210 -6.79 -25.41 2.70
C TYR A 210 -7.37 -26.76 3.13
N GLY A 211 -8.60 -26.80 3.68
CA GLY A 211 -9.28 -28.03 4.06
C GLY A 211 -8.71 -28.72 5.32
N ALA A 212 -8.01 -27.96 6.18
CA ALA A 212 -7.32 -28.49 7.37
C ALA A 212 -7.77 -27.74 8.65
N GLU A 213 -9.07 -27.67 8.89
CA GLU A 213 -9.63 -26.98 10.05
C GLU A 213 -9.27 -27.69 11.37
N ASP A 214 -8.54 -26.97 12.25
CA ASP A 214 -8.20 -27.39 13.60
C ASP A 214 -8.20 -26.19 14.54
N ASN A 215 -9.22 -26.11 15.39
CA ASN A 215 -9.42 -24.99 16.30
C ASN A 215 -8.35 -24.92 17.41
N GLU A 216 -7.85 -26.05 17.86
CA GLU A 216 -6.83 -26.13 18.91
C GLU A 216 -5.49 -25.69 18.35
N PHE A 217 -5.11 -26.22 17.20
CA PHE A 217 -3.90 -25.80 16.49
C PHE A 217 -3.91 -24.30 16.19
N ALA A 218 -5.04 -23.76 15.68
CA ALA A 218 -5.15 -22.32 15.40
C ALA A 218 -4.93 -21.45 16.63
N LYS A 219 -5.52 -21.80 17.77
CA LYS A 219 -5.33 -21.08 19.05
C LYS A 219 -3.89 -21.17 19.54
N ASN A 220 -3.29 -22.36 19.49
CA ASN A 220 -1.91 -22.57 19.93
C ASN A 220 -0.94 -21.78 19.05
N LEU A 221 -1.15 -21.75 17.73
CA LEU A 221 -0.34 -21.01 16.78
C LEU A 221 -0.40 -19.49 17.03
N VAL A 222 -1.60 -18.95 17.29
CA VAL A 222 -1.78 -17.53 17.63
C VAL A 222 -1.13 -17.18 18.96
N THR A 223 -1.31 -18.03 19.98
CA THR A 223 -0.69 -17.83 21.29
C THR A 223 0.83 -17.83 21.19
N TRP A 224 1.40 -18.76 20.42
CA TRP A 224 2.83 -18.82 20.15
C TRP A 224 3.34 -17.54 19.46
N ALA A 225 2.60 -17.06 18.45
CA ALA A 225 2.96 -15.83 17.73
C ALA A 225 2.93 -14.60 18.67
N GLU A 226 1.97 -14.53 19.57
CA GLU A 226 1.84 -13.47 20.56
C GLU A 226 3.03 -13.42 21.53
N VAL A 227 3.46 -14.58 22.03
CA VAL A 227 4.65 -14.70 22.87
C VAL A 227 5.90 -14.22 22.14
N ILE A 228 6.11 -14.65 20.90
CA ILE A 228 7.27 -14.21 20.08
C ILE A 228 7.25 -12.70 19.86
N ARG A 229 6.09 -12.13 19.52
CA ARG A 229 5.94 -10.68 19.32
C ARG A 229 6.23 -9.88 20.59
N LYS A 230 5.74 -10.35 21.74
CA LYS A 230 6.06 -9.73 23.02
C LYS A 230 7.56 -9.78 23.30
N THR A 231 8.19 -10.92 23.10
CA THR A 231 9.64 -11.10 23.29
C THR A 231 10.43 -10.21 22.32
N PHE A 232 9.95 -10.00 21.08
CA PHE A 232 10.55 -9.07 20.12
C PHE A 232 10.49 -7.62 20.61
N TYR A 233 9.33 -7.18 21.13
CA TYR A 233 9.22 -5.83 21.68
C TYR A 233 10.10 -5.62 22.93
N ASP A 234 10.27 -6.65 23.72
CA ASP A 234 11.16 -6.65 24.90
C ASP A 234 12.64 -6.78 24.53
N GLY A 235 12.98 -6.92 23.24
CA GLY A 235 14.35 -7.03 22.74
C GLY A 235 14.99 -8.42 22.93
N GLY A 236 14.19 -9.44 23.25
CA GLY A 236 14.68 -10.80 23.51
C GLY A 236 14.88 -11.66 22.25
N VAL A 237 14.32 -11.25 21.12
CA VAL A 237 14.52 -11.89 19.81
C VAL A 237 14.58 -10.81 18.72
N ASP A 238 15.28 -11.12 17.64
CA ASP A 238 15.51 -10.16 16.52
C ASP A 238 14.44 -10.28 15.42
N GLU A 239 13.67 -11.36 15.40
CA GLU A 239 12.64 -11.59 14.39
C GLU A 239 11.23 -11.61 15.00
N VAL A 240 10.27 -11.14 14.21
CA VAL A 240 8.84 -11.16 14.56
C VAL A 240 8.10 -12.17 13.69
N ILE A 241 7.12 -12.83 14.28
CA ILE A 241 6.19 -13.69 13.54
C ILE A 241 5.02 -12.86 13.05
N SER A 242 4.96 -12.63 11.74
CA SER A 242 3.87 -11.88 11.11
C SER A 242 2.63 -12.76 10.89
N THR A 243 1.46 -12.13 10.75
CA THR A 243 0.21 -12.81 10.35
C THR A 243 0.37 -13.51 8.99
N ARG A 244 1.13 -12.93 8.06
CA ARG A 244 1.50 -13.57 6.79
C ARG A 244 2.26 -14.88 7.01
N ARG A 245 3.16 -14.93 7.99
CA ARG A 245 3.91 -16.16 8.32
C ARG A 245 2.98 -17.22 8.88
N LEU A 246 1.96 -16.84 9.66
CA LEU A 246 0.95 -17.79 10.16
C LEU A 246 0.17 -18.44 9.03
N ASP A 247 -0.22 -17.68 8.00
CA ASP A 247 -0.87 -18.23 6.79
C ASP A 247 0.03 -19.24 6.06
N HIS A 248 1.34 -18.95 5.95
CA HIS A 248 2.30 -19.90 5.37
C HIS A 248 2.44 -21.19 6.19
N ILE A 249 2.42 -21.09 7.52
CA ILE A 249 2.48 -22.26 8.42
C ILE A 249 1.22 -23.10 8.24
N VAL A 250 0.05 -22.48 8.20
CA VAL A 250 -1.23 -23.16 7.96
C VAL A 250 -1.23 -23.90 6.62
N LYS A 251 -0.73 -23.25 5.58
CA LYS A 251 -0.60 -23.89 4.25
C LYS A 251 0.33 -25.09 4.26
N ALA A 252 1.38 -25.07 5.08
CA ALA A 252 2.29 -26.21 5.20
C ALA A 252 1.74 -27.34 6.10
N PHE A 253 0.82 -27.01 7.03
CA PHE A 253 0.13 -27.97 7.90
C PHE A 253 -0.95 -28.77 7.15
N ALA A 254 -1.62 -28.14 6.17
CA ALA A 254 -2.66 -28.74 5.33
C ALA A 254 -2.09 -29.68 4.27
#